data_7fc324dedc41a9d88f22ad4c56850e27
#
_entry.id   7fc324dedc41a9d88f22ad4c56850e27
#
_cell.length_a   1.000
_cell.length_b   1.000
_cell.length_c   1.000
_cell.angle_alpha   90.00
_cell.angle_beta   90.00
_cell.angle_gamma   90.00
#
_symmetry.space_group_name_H-M   'P 1'
#
loop_
_entity.id
_entity.type
_entity.pdbx_description
1 polymer ?
#
loop_
_entity_poly.entity_id
_entity_poly.type
_entity_poly.pdbx_seq_one_letter_code
_entity_poly.pdbx_strand_id
1 'polypeptide(L)'
;MHAVSRLVLNRDIPNIQVSWVKEGLKMSEACLAAGANDMGGTLINESISTSAGAAHGQLVRPVDLRQVIRDAGRIPVERSTLYRPLHRFDTENVSKLDPLDRLSDEEARRFGSYERLTQMENFRFQAPPKSSDNVAASRKT
;
A
#
# COMPACT_ATOMS: atom_id res chain seq x y z
N MET A 1 6.76 19.26 1.24
CA MET A 1 6.18 18.98 2.59
C MET A 1 7.15 18.19 3.46
N HIS A 2 7.65 16.99 3.06
CA HIS A 2 8.51 16.12 3.89
C HIS A 2 9.73 16.82 4.49
N ALA A 3 10.48 17.61 3.71
CA ALA A 3 11.64 18.35 4.21
C ALA A 3 11.26 19.34 5.33
N VAL A 4 10.19 20.11 5.13
CA VAL A 4 9.69 21.05 6.15
C VAL A 4 9.26 20.32 7.40
N SER A 5 8.50 19.23 7.25
CA SER A 5 8.08 18.39 8.37
C SER A 5 9.29 17.84 9.15
N ARG A 6 10.34 17.41 8.44
CA ARG A 6 11.56 16.91 9.09
C ARG A 6 12.27 18.00 9.89
N LEU A 7 12.37 19.21 9.35
CA LEU A 7 13.04 20.31 10.05
C LEU A 7 12.24 20.79 11.27
N VAL A 8 10.93 20.87 11.14
CA VAL A 8 10.05 21.41 12.20
C VAL A 8 9.75 20.38 13.28
N LEU A 9 9.48 19.12 12.89
CA LEU A 9 8.95 18.08 13.78
C LEU A 9 9.99 17.04 14.22
N ASN A 10 11.25 17.23 13.88
CA ASN A 10 12.31 16.22 14.03
C ASN A 10 12.42 15.60 15.43
N ARG A 11 12.15 16.37 16.48
CA ARG A 11 12.21 15.90 17.87
C ARG A 11 10.90 15.31 18.36
N ASP A 12 9.78 15.84 17.87
CA ASP A 12 8.44 15.47 18.35
C ASP A 12 7.84 14.33 17.53
N ILE A 13 8.14 14.28 16.22
CA ILE A 13 7.67 13.21 15.32
C ILE A 13 8.88 12.60 14.59
N PRO A 14 9.48 11.54 15.16
CA PRO A 14 10.70 10.93 14.60
C PRO A 14 10.45 10.21 13.28
N ASN A 15 9.24 9.70 13.03
CA ASN A 15 8.91 8.93 11.85
C ASN A 15 8.03 9.74 10.90
N ILE A 16 8.53 9.98 9.70
CA ILE A 16 7.83 10.66 8.61
C ILE A 16 7.72 9.68 7.45
N GLN A 17 6.50 9.25 7.18
CA GLN A 17 6.19 8.27 6.14
C GLN A 17 5.91 8.96 4.80
N VAL A 18 6.40 8.36 3.72
CA VAL A 18 5.94 8.61 2.35
C VAL A 18 5.04 7.48 1.89
N SER A 19 3.99 7.81 1.17
CA SER A 19 3.05 6.83 0.62
C SER A 19 3.36 6.58 -0.85
N TRP A 20 4.03 5.46 -1.16
CA TRP A 20 4.33 5.07 -2.53
C TRP A 20 3.07 4.89 -3.40
N VAL A 21 1.94 4.53 -2.81
CA VAL A 21 0.66 4.37 -3.51
C VAL A 21 0.19 5.68 -4.12
N LYS A 22 0.43 6.80 -3.43
CA LYS A 22 0.00 8.14 -3.85
C LYS A 22 1.04 8.84 -4.70
N GLU A 23 2.30 8.72 -4.32
CA GLU A 23 3.41 9.48 -4.89
C GLU A 23 4.16 8.69 -5.98
N GLY A 24 4.03 7.36 -5.99
CA GLY A 24 4.84 6.47 -6.80
C GLY A 24 6.25 6.25 -6.24
N LEU A 25 6.94 5.22 -6.74
CA LEU A 25 8.25 4.82 -6.21
C LEU A 25 9.33 5.90 -6.43
N LYS A 26 9.37 6.51 -7.60
CA LYS A 26 10.37 7.55 -7.92
C LYS A 26 10.25 8.80 -7.04
N MET A 27 9.02 9.24 -6.77
CA MET A 27 8.81 10.36 -5.87
C MET A 27 9.06 9.97 -4.41
N SER A 28 8.78 8.73 -4.04
CA SER A 28 9.09 8.19 -2.70
C SER A 28 10.60 8.20 -2.44
N GLU A 29 11.43 7.85 -3.43
CA GLU A 29 12.89 7.97 -3.35
C GLU A 29 13.31 9.42 -3.07
N ALA A 30 12.78 10.38 -3.82
CA ALA A 30 13.05 11.80 -3.59
C ALA A 30 12.59 12.27 -2.20
N CYS A 31 11.46 11.77 -1.71
CA CYS A 31 10.97 12.08 -0.35
C CYS A 31 11.87 11.48 0.74
N LEU A 32 12.45 10.29 0.53
CA LEU A 32 13.47 9.73 1.43
C LEU A 32 14.70 10.63 1.49
N ALA A 33 15.18 11.12 0.36
CA ALA A 33 16.28 12.09 0.31
C ALA A 33 15.91 13.42 1.00
N ALA A 34 14.64 13.81 0.95
CA ALA A 34 14.11 15.04 1.59
C ALA A 34 13.75 14.88 3.08
N GLY A 35 14.09 13.74 3.72
CA GLY A 35 13.93 13.56 5.16
C GLY A 35 12.81 12.62 5.60
N ALA A 36 12.05 12.01 4.70
CA ALA A 36 11.22 10.86 5.05
C ALA A 36 12.13 9.69 5.45
N ASN A 37 11.68 8.84 6.36
CA ASN A 37 12.41 7.68 6.84
C ASN A 37 11.55 6.41 6.93
N ASP A 38 10.36 6.43 6.36
CA ASP A 38 9.45 5.32 6.30
C ASP A 38 8.69 5.33 4.97
N MET A 39 8.55 4.19 4.33
CA MET A 39 7.80 4.03 3.07
C MET A 39 6.45 3.33 3.27
N GLY A 40 6.11 2.97 4.49
CA GLY A 40 5.01 2.07 4.74
C GLY A 40 5.36 0.64 4.35
N GLY A 41 4.35 -0.18 4.15
CA GLY A 41 4.50 -1.60 3.80
C GLY A 41 4.00 -1.91 2.41
N THR A 42 4.11 -3.17 2.06
CA THR A 42 3.45 -3.76 0.90
C THR A 42 1.94 -3.73 1.11
N LEU A 43 1.23 -3.20 0.14
CA LEU A 43 -0.23 -3.26 0.08
C LEU A 43 -0.62 -4.22 -1.05
N ILE A 44 -1.66 -5.00 -0.81
CA ILE A 44 -2.21 -5.93 -1.81
C ILE A 44 -3.62 -5.46 -2.12
N ASN A 45 -3.93 -5.26 -3.42
CA ASN A 45 -5.23 -4.81 -3.89
C ASN A 45 -5.69 -3.47 -3.26
N GLU A 46 -4.78 -2.51 -3.14
CA GLU A 46 -5.14 -1.17 -2.70
C GLU A 46 -5.97 -0.48 -3.79
N SER A 47 -7.28 -0.47 -3.62
CA SER A 47 -8.24 0.02 -4.60
C SER A 47 -8.66 1.47 -4.38
N ILE A 48 -8.53 2.00 -3.17
CA ILE A 48 -9.04 3.33 -2.81
C ILE A 48 -8.28 4.42 -3.57
N SER A 49 -6.94 4.38 -3.53
CA SER A 49 -6.11 5.36 -4.23
C SER A 49 -6.25 5.23 -5.75
N THR A 50 -6.35 4.00 -6.27
CA THR A 50 -6.59 3.74 -7.70
C THR A 50 -7.95 4.28 -8.14
N SER A 51 -8.99 4.08 -7.35
CA SER A 51 -10.33 4.64 -7.63
C SER A 51 -10.34 6.17 -7.60
N ALA A 52 -9.45 6.78 -6.83
CA ALA A 52 -9.24 8.23 -6.79
C ALA A 52 -8.31 8.75 -7.90
N GLY A 53 -7.89 7.90 -8.84
CA GLY A 53 -7.08 8.28 -9.99
C GLY A 53 -5.57 8.10 -9.82
N ALA A 54 -5.08 7.46 -8.76
CA ALA A 54 -3.67 7.14 -8.62
C ALA A 54 -3.27 6.03 -9.61
N ALA A 55 -2.18 6.24 -10.36
CA ALA A 55 -1.71 5.34 -11.42
C ALA A 55 -0.45 4.53 -11.03
N HIS A 56 -0.18 4.35 -9.73
CA HIS A 56 1.07 3.76 -9.23
C HIS A 56 0.97 2.27 -8.91
N GLY A 57 -0.14 1.63 -9.28
CA GLY A 57 -0.38 0.21 -9.05
C GLY A 57 -0.95 -0.07 -7.65
N GLN A 58 -1.25 -1.34 -7.42
CA GLN A 58 -1.93 -1.81 -6.21
C GLN A 58 -1.08 -2.81 -5.41
N LEU A 59 0.07 -3.16 -5.93
CA LEU A 59 1.06 -4.02 -5.28
C LEU A 59 2.46 -3.52 -5.61
N VAL A 60 3.30 -3.41 -4.60
CA VAL A 60 4.74 -3.28 -4.73
C VAL A 60 5.38 -4.38 -3.89
N ARG A 61 6.28 -5.15 -4.49
CA ARG A 61 6.98 -6.24 -3.80
C ARG A 61 7.96 -5.69 -2.77
N PRO A 62 8.23 -6.40 -1.68
CA PRO A 62 9.23 -5.99 -0.70
C PRO A 62 10.63 -5.76 -1.32
N VAL A 63 11.01 -6.55 -2.32
CA VAL A 63 12.29 -6.35 -3.04
C VAL A 63 12.35 -5.00 -3.73
N ASP A 64 11.27 -4.56 -4.36
CA ASP A 64 11.21 -3.28 -5.06
C ASP A 64 11.29 -2.10 -4.07
N LEU A 65 10.60 -2.22 -2.91
CA LEU A 65 10.71 -1.24 -1.82
C LEU A 65 12.14 -1.15 -1.28
N ARG A 66 12.79 -2.30 -1.06
CA ARG A 66 14.19 -2.34 -0.59
C ARG A 66 15.14 -1.71 -1.61
N GLN A 67 14.88 -1.91 -2.91
CA GLN A 67 15.70 -1.31 -3.96
C GLN A 67 15.59 0.21 -3.94
N VAL A 68 14.38 0.77 -3.92
CA VAL A 68 14.15 2.22 -3.83
C VAL A 68 14.84 2.85 -2.61
N ILE A 69 14.82 2.16 -1.47
CA ILE A 69 15.49 2.63 -0.25
C ILE A 69 17.01 2.64 -0.43
N ARG A 70 17.59 1.64 -1.11
CA ARG A 70 19.02 1.59 -1.43
C ARG A 70 19.42 2.67 -2.42
N ASP A 71 18.60 2.90 -3.45
CA ASP A 71 18.83 3.93 -4.46
C ASP A 71 18.85 5.33 -3.82
N ALA A 72 18.03 5.53 -2.77
CA ALA A 72 18.08 6.73 -1.93
C ALA A 72 19.31 6.77 -0.99
N GLY A 73 20.27 5.86 -1.09
CA GLY A 73 21.48 5.79 -0.25
C GLY A 73 21.19 5.36 1.20
N ARG A 74 20.11 4.61 1.44
CA ARG A 74 19.69 4.18 2.77
C ARG A 74 19.71 2.67 2.92
N ILE A 75 19.78 2.19 4.15
CA ILE A 75 19.71 0.77 4.47
C ILE A 75 18.25 0.41 4.76
N PRO A 76 17.66 -0.54 3.99
CA PRO A 76 16.31 -1.00 4.26
C PRO A 76 16.20 -1.69 5.61
N VAL A 77 15.15 -1.38 6.35
CA VAL A 77 14.81 -2.01 7.63
C VAL A 77 13.33 -2.39 7.61
N GLU A 78 13.05 -3.65 7.82
CA GLU A 78 11.71 -4.11 8.13
C GLU A 78 11.37 -3.76 9.57
N ARG A 79 10.17 -3.24 9.78
CA ARG A 79 9.67 -2.84 11.09
C ARG A 79 8.29 -3.38 11.40
N SER A 80 7.97 -3.50 12.66
CA SER A 80 6.58 -3.74 13.09
C SER A 80 5.72 -2.48 12.95
N THR A 81 4.40 -2.62 13.13
CA THR A 81 3.47 -1.48 13.22
C THR A 81 3.79 -0.53 14.39
N LEU A 82 4.46 -1.01 15.41
CA LEU A 82 4.92 -0.22 16.56
C LEU A 82 6.34 0.34 16.38
N TYR A 83 6.83 0.43 15.14
CA TYR A 83 8.16 0.94 14.77
C TYR A 83 9.35 0.21 15.41
N ARG A 84 9.17 -1.04 15.83
CA ARG A 84 10.28 -1.88 16.31
C ARG A 84 10.99 -2.49 15.11
N PRO A 85 12.32 -2.32 14.97
CA PRO A 85 13.09 -3.00 13.93
C PRO A 85 12.96 -4.52 14.06
N LEU A 86 12.64 -5.19 12.97
CA LEU A 86 12.51 -6.64 12.88
C LEU A 86 13.69 -7.25 12.13
N HIS A 87 14.01 -6.69 10.97
CA HIS A 87 15.11 -7.14 10.14
C HIS A 87 15.79 -5.98 9.43
N ARG A 88 17.13 -5.98 9.40
CA ARG A 88 17.95 -4.99 8.70
C ARG A 88 18.63 -5.66 7.52
N PHE A 89 18.54 -5.07 6.34
CA PHE A 89 19.05 -5.62 5.08
C PHE A 89 20.38 -4.92 4.69
N ASP A 90 21.40 -5.07 5.53
CA ASP A 90 22.72 -4.46 5.32
C ASP A 90 23.47 -5.03 4.11
N THR A 91 23.26 -6.31 3.82
CA THR A 91 23.82 -7.02 2.68
C THR A 91 22.69 -7.70 1.91
N GLU A 92 22.96 -8.08 0.67
CA GLU A 92 22.04 -8.87 -0.17
C GLU A 92 21.84 -10.31 0.36
N ASN A 93 21.70 -10.47 1.66
CA ASN A 93 21.45 -11.76 2.25
C ASN A 93 20.06 -12.24 1.83
N VAL A 94 20.04 -12.99 0.74
CA VAL A 94 18.89 -13.59 0.08
C VAL A 94 18.15 -14.59 0.98
N SER A 95 18.67 -14.89 2.17
CA SER A 95 18.17 -15.95 3.05
C SER A 95 16.81 -15.67 3.71
N LYS A 96 16.28 -14.46 3.59
CA LYS A 96 14.94 -14.08 4.09
C LYS A 96 14.15 -13.34 3.02
N LEU A 97 13.94 -13.98 1.88
CA LEU A 97 13.02 -13.45 0.89
C LEU A 97 11.59 -13.60 1.40
N ASP A 98 10.86 -12.50 1.38
CA ASP A 98 9.41 -12.50 1.56
C ASP A 98 8.78 -13.37 0.45
N PRO A 99 7.70 -14.12 0.73
CA PRO A 99 6.98 -14.85 -0.30
C PRO A 99 6.58 -14.00 -1.50
N LEU A 100 6.28 -12.72 -1.30
CA LEU A 100 5.94 -11.77 -2.37
C LEU A 100 7.14 -11.41 -3.27
N ASP A 101 8.37 -11.59 -2.81
CA ASP A 101 9.57 -11.37 -3.63
C ASP A 101 9.73 -12.41 -4.73
N ARG A 102 9.03 -13.55 -4.61
CA ARG A 102 9.07 -14.65 -5.59
C ARG A 102 8.09 -14.46 -6.74
N LEU A 103 7.21 -13.49 -6.64
CA LEU A 103 6.25 -13.19 -7.71
C LEU A 103 6.99 -12.62 -8.92
N SER A 104 6.72 -13.20 -10.09
CA SER A 104 7.11 -12.61 -11.35
C SER A 104 6.37 -11.28 -11.60
N ASP A 105 6.89 -10.46 -12.50
CA ASP A 105 6.23 -9.20 -12.87
C ASP A 105 4.82 -9.44 -13.45
N GLU A 106 4.61 -10.56 -14.13
CA GLU A 106 3.31 -10.93 -14.66
C GLU A 106 2.33 -11.31 -13.56
N GLU A 107 2.77 -12.08 -12.57
CA GLU A 107 1.97 -12.43 -11.42
C GLU A 107 1.65 -11.21 -10.56
N ALA A 108 2.63 -10.33 -10.33
CA ALA A 108 2.43 -9.09 -9.61
C ALA A 108 1.38 -8.18 -10.29
N ARG A 109 1.34 -8.14 -11.62
CA ARG A 109 0.32 -7.39 -12.39
C ARG A 109 -1.07 -8.01 -12.31
N ARG A 110 -1.19 -9.29 -11.95
CA ARG A 110 -2.49 -9.95 -11.72
C ARG A 110 -3.11 -9.55 -10.38
N PHE A 111 -2.31 -9.13 -9.41
CA PHE A 111 -2.82 -8.55 -8.19
C PHE A 111 -3.37 -7.17 -8.51
N GLY A 112 -4.66 -7.06 -8.41
CA GLY A 112 -5.32 -5.78 -8.27
C GLY A 112 -5.34 -4.87 -9.47
N SER A 113 -5.98 -5.26 -10.57
CA SER A 113 -6.67 -4.20 -11.28
C SER A 113 -8.07 -4.08 -10.65
N TYR A 114 -8.34 -2.97 -10.03
CA TYR A 114 -9.67 -2.61 -9.51
C TYR A 114 -10.72 -2.75 -10.61
N GLU A 115 -10.39 -2.33 -11.84
CA GLU A 115 -11.25 -2.50 -13.02
C GLU A 115 -11.61 -3.98 -13.25
N ARG A 116 -10.65 -4.87 -13.10
CA ARG A 116 -10.89 -6.31 -13.25
C ARG A 116 -11.76 -6.85 -12.11
N LEU A 117 -11.52 -6.42 -10.87
CA LEU A 117 -12.33 -6.81 -9.71
C LEU A 117 -13.77 -6.33 -9.86
N THR A 118 -13.99 -5.09 -10.33
CA THR A 118 -15.33 -4.54 -10.53
C THR A 118 -16.10 -5.20 -11.67
N GLN A 119 -15.42 -5.87 -12.59
CA GLN A 119 -16.04 -6.65 -13.66
C GLN A 119 -16.44 -8.07 -13.23
N MET A 120 -15.95 -8.55 -12.08
CA MET A 120 -16.29 -9.88 -11.57
C MET A 120 -17.63 -9.81 -10.83
N GLU A 121 -18.60 -10.65 -11.24
CA GLU A 121 -19.95 -10.66 -10.65
C GLU A 121 -19.92 -10.87 -9.13
N ASN A 122 -18.99 -11.67 -8.61
CA ASN A 122 -18.85 -11.97 -7.19
C ASN A 122 -18.38 -10.79 -6.35
N PHE A 123 -17.88 -9.71 -6.96
CA PHE A 123 -17.40 -8.51 -6.27
C PHE A 123 -18.36 -7.32 -6.38
N ARG A 124 -19.48 -7.48 -7.08
CA ARG A 124 -20.53 -6.45 -7.12
C ARG A 124 -21.42 -6.62 -5.91
N PHE A 125 -21.58 -5.55 -5.15
CA PHE A 125 -22.60 -5.50 -4.12
C PHE A 125 -23.97 -5.67 -4.79
N GLN A 126 -24.65 -6.76 -4.47
CA GLN A 126 -26.04 -6.96 -4.83
C GLN A 126 -26.87 -6.54 -3.62
N ALA A 127 -27.58 -5.42 -3.76
CA ALA A 127 -28.51 -5.03 -2.71
C ALA A 127 -29.55 -6.16 -2.50
N PRO A 128 -29.83 -6.54 -1.25
CA PRO A 128 -30.89 -7.51 -0.99
C PRO A 128 -32.19 -7.00 -1.62
N PRO A 129 -33.02 -7.87 -2.18
CA PRO A 129 -34.29 -7.47 -2.78
C PRO A 129 -35.08 -6.68 -1.73
N LYS A 130 -35.56 -5.48 -2.09
CA LYS A 130 -36.45 -4.73 -1.22
C LYS A 130 -37.65 -5.60 -0.93
N SER A 131 -37.89 -5.94 0.34
CA SER A 131 -39.08 -6.67 0.74
C SER A 131 -40.30 -5.76 0.54
N SER A 132 -40.88 -5.80 -0.66
CA SER A 132 -42.08 -5.01 -1.02
C SER A 132 -43.41 -5.67 -0.61
N ASP A 133 -43.36 -6.78 0.13
CA ASP A 133 -44.57 -7.59 0.29
C ASP A 133 -45.08 -7.79 1.73
N ASN A 134 -44.76 -6.89 2.67
CA ASN A 134 -45.31 -7.00 4.02
C ASN A 134 -46.25 -5.83 4.46
N VAL A 135 -46.81 -5.05 3.53
CA VAL A 135 -47.76 -3.98 3.87
C VAL A 135 -49.21 -4.32 3.50
N ALA A 136 -49.45 -5.40 2.78
CA ALA A 136 -50.82 -5.73 2.31
C ALA A 136 -51.62 -6.63 3.25
N ALA A 137 -51.03 -7.21 4.32
CA ALA A 137 -51.75 -8.16 5.20
C ALA A 137 -52.31 -7.58 6.49
N SER A 138 -52.16 -6.28 6.77
CA SER A 138 -52.66 -5.68 8.05
C SER A 138 -53.82 -4.71 7.89
N ARG A 139 -54.57 -4.81 6.82
CA ARG A 139 -55.84 -4.01 6.67
C ARG A 139 -57.03 -4.85 6.30
N LYS A 140 -57.27 -5.92 7.02
CA LYS A 140 -58.58 -6.61 7.08
C LYS A 140 -58.73 -7.28 8.43
N THR A 141 -59.12 -6.52 9.42
CA THR A 141 -59.98 -6.91 10.55
C THR A 141 -60.55 -5.64 11.13
#